data_03cff65e6fcb9ecc77da403ca2c434b9
#
_entry.id   03cff65e6fcb9ecc77da403ca2c434b9
#
_cell.length_a   1.000
_cell.length_b   1.000
_cell.length_c   1.000
_cell.angle_alpha   90.00
_cell.angle_beta   90.00
_cell.angle_gamma   90.00
#
_symmetry.space_group_name_H-M   'P 1'
#
loop_
_entity.id
_entity.type
_entity.pdbx_description
1 polymer ?
#
loop_
_entity_poly.entity_id
_entity_poly.type
_entity_poly.pdbx_seq_one_letter_code
_entity_poly.pdbx_strand_id
1 'polypeptide(L)'
;MKTTSILFLIFLIFPCQASEFLRVGDTRSLGLGGAGVTHTFTFNPALLVLSTNKQAGVDIFNRFNVRGLQTLQASFIYSNDLLPAGINISSFGNDAYRETCFMLAVGKQISEMVTLGIASTYLFIQSEGVDKNPSRLAIDAGVVIKTVDKLLIGISILNFPSVNLTVRNEQFKQTPVYNLRAGFNWNIIESCMLTSELICSEESPLTVNMGVEYYPYSSFSLRAGLQDNFRMPTCGIGYVFSRFSFQLATQFHPLLGTCTGLGLKALF
;
A
#
# COMPACT_ATOMS: atom_id res chain seq x y z
N MET A 1 -47.43 -31.67 12.60
CA MET A 1 -46.50 -30.79 13.30
C MET A 1 -45.49 -30.26 12.28
N LYS A 2 -45.66 -29.00 11.88
CA LYS A 2 -44.77 -28.34 10.90
C LYS A 2 -43.71 -27.58 11.68
N THR A 3 -42.48 -28.02 11.57
CA THR A 3 -41.30 -27.31 12.10
C THR A 3 -40.91 -26.20 11.10
N THR A 4 -41.21 -25.00 11.48
CA THR A 4 -40.81 -23.78 10.74
C THR A 4 -39.35 -23.47 11.07
N SER A 5 -38.42 -23.75 10.17
CA SER A 5 -37.02 -23.31 10.29
C SER A 5 -36.97 -21.81 10.05
N ILE A 6 -36.74 -21.06 11.11
CA ILE A 6 -36.42 -19.63 11.04
C ILE A 6 -34.95 -19.51 10.62
N LEU A 7 -34.76 -19.18 9.36
CA LEU A 7 -33.45 -18.80 8.83
C LEU A 7 -33.13 -17.41 9.36
N PHE A 8 -32.26 -17.32 10.37
CA PHE A 8 -31.78 -16.05 10.92
C PHE A 8 -30.76 -15.48 9.92
N LEU A 9 -31.25 -14.62 9.03
CA LEU A 9 -30.42 -13.86 8.12
C LEU A 9 -29.74 -12.75 8.93
N ILE A 10 -28.54 -13.02 9.46
CA ILE A 10 -27.71 -11.99 10.09
C ILE A 10 -27.19 -11.10 8.95
N PHE A 11 -27.88 -10.00 8.69
CA PHE A 11 -27.35 -8.87 7.95
C PHE A 11 -26.23 -8.26 8.82
N LEU A 12 -25.01 -8.65 8.59
CA LEU A 12 -23.83 -7.90 9.06
C LEU A 12 -23.83 -6.57 8.32
N ILE A 13 -24.45 -5.57 8.93
CA ILE A 13 -24.29 -4.15 8.53
C ILE A 13 -22.88 -3.77 8.91
N PHE A 14 -21.95 -3.89 7.98
CA PHE A 14 -20.64 -3.31 8.14
C PHE A 14 -20.80 -1.80 7.97
N PRO A 15 -20.41 -0.99 8.96
CA PRO A 15 -20.35 0.44 8.77
C PRO A 15 -19.36 0.73 7.64
N CYS A 16 -19.82 1.27 6.55
CA CYS A 16 -18.97 1.82 5.50
C CYS A 16 -18.37 3.12 6.04
N GLN A 17 -17.21 3.03 6.66
CA GLN A 17 -16.48 4.22 7.10
C GLN A 17 -15.62 4.72 5.94
N ALA A 18 -16.04 5.83 5.36
CA ALA A 18 -15.44 6.44 4.17
C ALA A 18 -14.38 7.48 4.53
N SER A 19 -13.44 7.19 5.42
CA SER A 19 -12.52 8.22 5.88
C SER A 19 -11.11 7.74 6.22
N GLU A 20 -10.67 6.65 5.66
CA GLU A 20 -9.25 6.32 5.76
C GLU A 20 -8.50 7.01 4.62
N PHE A 21 -7.50 7.85 4.96
CA PHE A 21 -6.50 8.29 3.99
C PHE A 21 -5.95 7.05 3.29
N LEU A 22 -6.31 6.90 2.06
CA LEU A 22 -5.99 5.72 1.30
C LEU A 22 -4.53 5.78 0.85
N ARG A 23 -3.63 5.36 1.74
CA ARG A 23 -2.25 5.11 1.34
C ARG A 23 -2.25 3.99 0.30
N VAL A 24 -1.86 4.31 -0.92
CA VAL A 24 -1.75 3.35 -2.02
C VAL A 24 -0.32 2.82 -2.03
N GLY A 25 -0.17 1.52 -2.22
CA GLY A 25 1.11 0.93 -2.54
C GLY A 25 1.55 1.33 -3.96
N ASP A 26 2.39 0.54 -4.57
CA ASP A 26 2.71 0.67 -5.99
C ASP A 26 1.81 -0.24 -6.84
N THR A 27 1.85 -0.07 -8.16
CA THR A 27 1.07 -0.88 -9.11
C THR A 27 1.38 -2.38 -9.00
N ARG A 28 2.60 -2.76 -8.60
CA ARG A 28 2.96 -4.16 -8.36
C ARG A 28 2.17 -4.75 -7.19
N SER A 29 2.11 -4.03 -6.07
CA SER A 29 1.34 -4.46 -4.88
C SER A 29 -0.15 -4.59 -5.21
N LEU A 30 -0.72 -3.68 -6.02
CA LEU A 30 -2.11 -3.77 -6.46
C LEU A 30 -2.37 -5.11 -7.17
N GLY A 31 -1.50 -5.52 -8.09
CA GLY A 31 -1.60 -6.80 -8.78
C GLY A 31 -1.42 -8.03 -7.88
N LEU A 32 -0.81 -7.87 -6.72
CA LEU A 32 -0.58 -8.90 -5.70
C LEU A 32 -1.64 -8.90 -4.58
N GLY A 33 -2.87 -8.48 -4.87
CA GLY A 33 -3.93 -8.42 -3.87
C GLY A 33 -3.76 -7.31 -2.84
N GLY A 34 -2.98 -6.25 -3.14
CA GLY A 34 -2.68 -5.19 -2.19
C GLY A 34 -1.65 -5.58 -1.12
N ALA A 35 -1.07 -6.78 -1.17
CA ALA A 35 0.02 -7.18 -0.28
C ALA A 35 1.27 -6.37 -0.60
N GLY A 36 1.72 -5.53 0.32
CA GLY A 36 2.78 -4.55 0.08
C GLY A 36 3.83 -4.44 1.18
N VAL A 37 3.60 -5.01 2.37
CA VAL A 37 4.51 -4.89 3.53
C VAL A 37 5.90 -5.48 3.28
N THR A 38 6.03 -6.37 2.29
CA THR A 38 7.29 -6.96 1.83
C THR A 38 7.71 -6.49 0.43
N HIS A 39 7.01 -5.53 -0.18
CA HIS A 39 7.23 -5.13 -1.58
C HIS A 39 7.46 -3.65 -1.79
N THR A 40 6.84 -2.77 -0.99
CA THR A 40 6.95 -1.33 -1.18
C THR A 40 7.31 -0.60 0.10
N PHE A 41 8.26 0.34 -0.01
CA PHE A 41 8.71 1.13 1.13
C PHE A 41 7.62 2.07 1.66
N THR A 42 6.59 2.36 0.87
CA THR A 42 5.44 3.15 1.31
C THR A 42 4.62 2.45 2.39
N PHE A 43 4.66 1.12 2.45
CA PHE A 43 4.05 0.33 3.51
C PHE A 43 5.05 -0.18 4.55
N ASN A 44 6.34 -0.29 4.19
CA ASN A 44 7.36 -0.71 5.14
C ASN A 44 8.69 -0.02 4.82
N PRO A 45 9.06 1.05 5.54
CA PRO A 45 10.26 1.81 5.26
C PRO A 45 11.58 1.00 5.38
N ALA A 46 11.57 -0.13 6.09
CA ALA A 46 12.73 -1.01 6.18
C ALA A 46 13.15 -1.63 4.84
N LEU A 47 12.23 -1.69 3.86
CA LEU A 47 12.51 -2.20 2.51
C LEU A 47 13.48 -1.32 1.71
N LEU A 48 13.70 -0.08 2.10
CA LEU A 48 14.70 0.80 1.47
C LEU A 48 16.10 0.19 1.48
N VAL A 49 16.43 -0.54 2.53
CA VAL A 49 17.74 -1.23 2.69
C VAL A 49 17.94 -2.33 1.64
N LEU A 50 16.85 -2.92 1.14
CA LEU A 50 16.91 -3.98 0.15
C LEU A 50 17.05 -3.46 -1.29
N SER A 51 16.91 -2.16 -1.49
CA SER A 51 17.08 -1.54 -2.79
C SER A 51 18.56 -1.40 -3.13
N THR A 52 19.01 -2.13 -4.14
CA THR A 52 20.42 -2.10 -4.59
C THR A 52 20.72 -0.92 -5.52
N ASN A 53 19.70 -0.40 -6.21
CA ASN A 53 19.80 0.68 -7.17
C ASN A 53 19.02 1.91 -6.72
N LYS A 54 19.46 3.08 -7.16
CA LYS A 54 18.62 4.28 -7.11
C LYS A 54 17.44 4.09 -8.06
N GLN A 55 16.25 4.48 -7.63
CA GLN A 55 15.02 4.27 -8.39
C GLN A 55 14.19 5.53 -8.39
N ALA A 56 13.61 5.85 -9.54
CA ALA A 56 12.50 6.81 -9.64
C ALA A 56 11.28 6.09 -10.20
N GLY A 57 10.11 6.37 -9.66
CA GLY A 57 8.87 5.72 -10.07
C GLY A 57 7.70 6.68 -10.11
N VAL A 58 6.77 6.43 -11.01
CA VAL A 58 5.47 7.09 -11.10
C VAL A 58 4.41 6.02 -11.24
N ASP A 59 3.37 6.10 -10.40
CA ASP A 59 2.20 5.25 -10.47
C ASP A 59 0.93 6.12 -10.60
N ILE A 60 0.01 5.70 -11.47
CA ILE A 60 -1.29 6.33 -11.67
C ILE A 60 -2.36 5.28 -11.40
N PHE A 61 -3.28 5.58 -10.48
CA PHE A 61 -4.39 4.72 -10.16
C PHE A 61 -5.70 5.42 -10.51
N ASN A 62 -6.54 4.72 -11.26
CA ASN A 62 -7.90 5.14 -11.53
C ASN A 62 -8.86 4.23 -10.75
N ARG A 63 -9.61 4.82 -9.81
CA ARG A 63 -10.54 4.08 -8.96
C ARG A 63 -11.91 4.04 -9.55
N PHE A 64 -12.45 2.83 -9.67
CA PHE A 64 -13.83 2.56 -10.10
C PHE A 64 -14.17 3.18 -11.46
N ASN A 65 -13.16 3.54 -12.25
CA ASN A 65 -13.29 4.22 -13.53
C ASN A 65 -14.08 5.57 -13.45
N VAL A 66 -14.05 6.21 -12.28
CA VAL A 66 -14.72 7.48 -12.00
C VAL A 66 -13.76 8.64 -12.20
N ARG A 67 -14.20 9.67 -12.94
CA ARG A 67 -13.43 10.91 -13.08
C ARG A 67 -13.33 11.61 -11.72
N GLY A 68 -12.12 12.08 -11.38
CA GLY A 68 -11.85 12.75 -10.10
C GLY A 68 -11.51 11.82 -8.94
N LEU A 69 -11.54 10.50 -9.11
CA LEU A 69 -11.03 9.52 -8.16
C LEU A 69 -9.69 8.92 -8.61
N GLN A 70 -8.82 9.77 -9.12
CA GLN A 70 -7.48 9.36 -9.56
C GLN A 70 -6.46 9.63 -8.46
N THR A 71 -5.49 8.73 -8.35
CA THR A 71 -4.30 8.93 -7.51
C THR A 71 -3.09 8.99 -8.43
N LEU A 72 -2.32 10.05 -8.33
CA LEU A 72 -0.99 10.18 -8.92
C LEU A 72 0.02 10.03 -7.80
N GLN A 73 1.02 9.17 -7.99
CA GLN A 73 2.09 8.94 -7.02
C GLN A 73 3.43 9.01 -7.71
N ALA A 74 4.38 9.71 -7.12
CA ALA A 74 5.77 9.75 -7.52
C ALA A 74 6.65 9.28 -6.35
N SER A 75 7.65 8.46 -6.65
CA SER A 75 8.57 7.92 -5.66
C SER A 75 10.01 8.03 -6.12
N PHE A 76 10.91 8.24 -5.17
CA PHE A 76 12.34 8.19 -5.39
C PHE A 76 13.02 7.46 -4.25
N ILE A 77 13.90 6.51 -4.58
CA ILE A 77 14.75 5.78 -3.63
C ILE A 77 16.20 6.14 -3.92
N TYR A 78 16.88 6.62 -2.90
CA TYR A 78 18.30 6.82 -2.87
C TYR A 78 18.96 5.67 -2.12
N SER A 79 19.43 4.68 -2.87
CA SER A 79 20.17 3.54 -2.30
C SER A 79 21.61 3.96 -1.99
N ASN A 80 22.05 3.67 -0.77
CA ASN A 80 23.44 3.80 -0.32
C ASN A 80 23.66 2.86 0.88
N ASP A 81 24.94 2.57 1.18
CA ASP A 81 25.32 1.58 2.21
C ASP A 81 25.13 2.11 3.64
N LEU A 82 25.10 3.42 3.83
CA LEU A 82 25.07 4.00 5.17
C LEU A 82 23.62 4.17 5.67
N LEU A 83 22.78 4.84 4.89
CA LEU A 83 21.41 5.22 5.26
C LEU A 83 20.55 5.39 3.99
N PRO A 84 20.06 4.28 3.41
CA PRO A 84 19.12 4.37 2.29
C PRO A 84 17.93 5.23 2.63
N ALA A 85 17.52 6.09 1.71
CA ALA A 85 16.41 7.04 1.90
C ALA A 85 15.39 6.94 0.77
N GLY A 86 14.15 7.28 1.06
CA GLY A 86 13.05 7.29 0.09
C GLY A 86 12.14 8.48 0.27
N ILE A 87 11.66 9.01 -0.83
CA ILE A 87 10.64 10.06 -0.86
C ILE A 87 9.45 9.52 -1.65
N ASN A 88 8.24 9.76 -1.15
CA ASN A 88 7.01 9.49 -1.88
C ASN A 88 6.09 10.70 -1.78
N ILE A 89 5.51 11.07 -2.91
CA ILE A 89 4.51 12.13 -3.02
C ILE A 89 3.32 11.52 -3.71
N SER A 90 2.15 11.62 -3.10
CA SER A 90 0.90 11.16 -3.73
C SER A 90 -0.18 12.24 -3.63
N SER A 91 -1.01 12.32 -4.67
CA SER A 91 -2.15 13.22 -4.73
C SER A 91 -3.37 12.45 -5.22
N PHE A 92 -4.45 12.52 -4.47
CA PHE A 92 -5.73 11.89 -4.78
C PHE A 92 -6.83 12.94 -4.84
N GLY A 93 -7.78 12.77 -5.76
CA GLY A 93 -8.99 13.58 -5.84
C GLY A 93 -9.03 14.53 -7.03
N ASN A 94 -9.82 15.60 -6.89
CA ASN A 94 -10.09 16.60 -7.91
C ASN A 94 -9.97 18.02 -7.32
N ASP A 95 -10.48 19.02 -8.02
CA ASP A 95 -10.38 20.42 -7.59
C ASP A 95 -11.27 20.71 -6.38
N ALA A 96 -12.42 20.02 -6.22
CA ALA A 96 -13.32 20.21 -5.08
C ALA A 96 -12.84 19.50 -3.80
N TYR A 97 -12.12 18.38 -3.94
CA TYR A 97 -11.52 17.63 -2.82
C TYR A 97 -10.22 16.98 -3.25
N ARG A 98 -9.13 17.33 -2.58
CA ARG A 98 -7.79 16.80 -2.88
C ARG A 98 -7.04 16.45 -1.59
N GLU A 99 -6.51 15.25 -1.55
CA GLU A 99 -5.58 14.79 -0.54
C GLU A 99 -4.17 14.75 -1.12
N THR A 100 -3.22 15.39 -0.46
CA THR A 100 -1.81 15.33 -0.84
C THR A 100 -0.99 14.79 0.32
N CYS A 101 -0.16 13.81 0.05
CA CYS A 101 0.69 13.15 1.02
C CYS A 101 2.15 13.26 0.61
N PHE A 102 2.99 13.67 1.55
CA PHE A 102 4.44 13.70 1.45
C PHE A 102 5.01 12.74 2.47
N MET A 103 5.82 11.78 2.03
CA MET A 103 6.49 10.81 2.87
C MET A 103 8.00 10.92 2.67
N LEU A 104 8.74 11.01 3.77
CA LEU A 104 10.18 10.88 3.82
C LEU A 104 10.52 9.66 4.68
N ALA A 105 11.30 8.75 4.14
CA ALA A 105 11.63 7.49 4.79
C ALA A 105 13.14 7.25 4.79
N VAL A 106 13.63 6.58 5.82
CA VAL A 106 15.00 6.10 5.93
C VAL A 106 15.02 4.67 6.45
N GLY A 107 16.02 3.91 6.02
CA GLY A 107 16.22 2.53 6.46
C GLY A 107 17.63 2.29 6.96
N LYS A 108 17.81 1.30 7.83
CA LYS A 108 19.12 0.87 8.35
C LYS A 108 19.17 -0.62 8.48
N GLN A 109 20.26 -1.21 8.00
CA GLN A 109 20.59 -2.60 8.28
C GLN A 109 21.16 -2.70 9.69
N ILE A 110 20.56 -3.56 10.52
CA ILE A 110 21.00 -3.81 11.90
C ILE A 110 21.86 -5.06 11.98
N SER A 111 21.47 -6.09 11.21
CA SER A 111 22.25 -7.32 11.05
C SER A 111 22.07 -7.85 9.63
N GLU A 112 22.75 -8.94 9.28
CA GLU A 112 22.59 -9.59 7.97
C GLU A 112 21.14 -10.02 7.71
N MET A 113 20.39 -10.32 8.77
CA MET A 113 19.01 -10.81 8.70
C MET A 113 17.96 -9.73 8.96
N VAL A 114 18.30 -8.62 9.64
CA VAL A 114 17.32 -7.66 10.15
C VAL A 114 17.58 -6.25 9.63
N THR A 115 16.56 -5.66 9.04
CA THR A 115 16.55 -4.25 8.66
C THR A 115 15.41 -3.51 9.36
N LEU A 116 15.66 -2.27 9.74
CA LEU A 116 14.69 -1.36 10.33
C LEU A 116 14.47 -0.17 9.41
N GLY A 117 13.32 0.46 9.53
CA GLY A 117 13.00 1.69 8.82
C GLY A 117 12.02 2.55 9.60
N ILE A 118 12.13 3.84 9.37
CA ILE A 118 11.24 4.85 9.91
C ILE A 118 10.86 5.82 8.80
N ALA A 119 9.63 6.33 8.83
CA ALA A 119 9.20 7.37 7.92
C ALA A 119 8.38 8.43 8.64
N SER A 120 8.40 9.64 8.09
CA SER A 120 7.52 10.74 8.45
C SER A 120 6.59 11.03 7.29
N THR A 121 5.30 11.09 7.57
CA THR A 121 4.25 11.29 6.58
C THR A 121 3.46 12.55 6.92
N TYR A 122 3.47 13.53 6.01
CA TYR A 122 2.67 14.74 6.11
C TYR A 122 1.49 14.65 5.14
N LEU A 123 0.29 14.71 5.69
CA LEU A 123 -0.97 14.71 4.93
C LEU A 123 -1.57 16.11 4.97
N PHE A 124 -2.01 16.58 3.80
CA PHE A 124 -2.69 17.84 3.62
C PHE A 124 -3.96 17.62 2.78
N ILE A 125 -5.11 18.07 3.30
CA ILE A 125 -6.41 17.92 2.65
C ILE A 125 -6.90 19.30 2.24
N GLN A 126 -7.24 19.45 0.96
CA GLN A 126 -7.90 20.63 0.42
C GLN A 126 -9.36 20.27 0.11
N SER A 127 -10.30 21.06 0.58
CA SER A 127 -11.72 20.87 0.31
C SER A 127 -12.41 22.20 0.11
N GLU A 128 -13.20 22.32 -0.94
CA GLU A 128 -14.05 23.49 -1.15
C GLU A 128 -15.07 23.64 -0.01
N GLY A 129 -15.27 24.87 0.45
CA GLY A 129 -16.23 25.18 1.54
C GLY A 129 -15.70 24.96 2.96
N VAL A 130 -14.40 24.70 3.13
CA VAL A 130 -13.76 24.59 4.45
C VAL A 130 -12.79 25.75 4.65
N ASP A 131 -13.01 26.55 5.70
CA ASP A 131 -12.18 27.74 6.00
C ASP A 131 -10.72 27.40 6.31
N LYS A 132 -10.42 26.21 6.83
CA LYS A 132 -9.07 25.75 7.15
C LYS A 132 -8.88 24.31 6.69
N ASN A 133 -7.94 24.12 5.80
CA ASN A 133 -7.57 22.81 5.28
C ASN A 133 -6.90 21.97 6.37
N PRO A 134 -7.42 20.77 6.66
CA PRO A 134 -6.81 19.87 7.65
C PRO A 134 -5.42 19.41 7.21
N SER A 135 -4.51 19.35 8.18
CA SER A 135 -3.19 18.76 7.97
C SER A 135 -2.76 17.90 9.15
N ARG A 136 -2.00 16.85 8.86
CA ARG A 136 -1.57 15.87 9.84
C ARG A 136 -0.12 15.46 9.58
N LEU A 137 0.61 15.25 10.66
CA LEU A 137 1.92 14.62 10.65
C LEU A 137 1.80 13.24 11.33
N ALA A 138 2.36 12.22 10.72
CA ALA A 138 2.39 10.87 11.25
C ALA A 138 3.78 10.26 11.12
N ILE A 139 4.06 9.29 11.98
CA ILE A 139 5.28 8.49 11.92
C ILE A 139 4.89 7.05 11.54
N ASP A 140 5.72 6.44 10.73
CA ASP A 140 5.63 5.03 10.36
C ASP A 140 6.92 4.33 10.78
N ALA A 141 6.83 3.08 11.18
CA ALA A 141 7.98 2.25 11.48
C ALA A 141 7.82 0.87 10.85
N GLY A 142 8.94 0.25 10.50
CA GLY A 142 8.91 -1.07 9.90
C GLY A 142 10.16 -1.89 10.18
N VAL A 143 9.97 -3.18 10.11
CA VAL A 143 11.02 -4.21 10.25
C VAL A 143 10.89 -5.18 9.09
N VAL A 144 12.03 -5.60 8.56
CA VAL A 144 12.10 -6.69 7.60
C VAL A 144 13.13 -7.70 8.10
N ILE A 145 12.74 -8.97 8.09
CA ILE A 145 13.55 -10.10 8.51
C ILE A 145 13.76 -11.02 7.30
N LYS A 146 15.00 -11.20 6.90
CA LYS A 146 15.44 -12.23 5.95
C LYS A 146 15.73 -13.50 6.74
N THR A 147 14.90 -14.54 6.63
CA THR A 147 15.06 -15.74 7.44
C THR A 147 16.04 -16.73 6.81
N VAL A 148 15.71 -17.25 5.68
CA VAL A 148 16.54 -18.13 4.83
C VAL A 148 16.44 -17.59 3.41
N ASP A 149 17.26 -18.08 2.51
CA ASP A 149 17.49 -17.52 1.16
C ASP A 149 16.22 -17.18 0.34
N LYS A 150 15.06 -17.69 0.74
CA LYS A 150 13.82 -17.58 -0.04
C LYS A 150 12.64 -16.95 0.70
N LEU A 151 12.76 -16.63 1.99
CA LEU A 151 11.67 -16.12 2.80
C LEU A 151 12.00 -14.77 3.43
N LEU A 152 11.16 -13.79 3.16
CA LEU A 152 11.21 -12.44 3.71
C LEU A 152 9.96 -12.22 4.56
N ILE A 153 10.11 -11.77 5.80
CA ILE A 153 9.00 -11.39 6.69
C ILE A 153 9.07 -9.89 6.88
N GLY A 154 7.92 -9.22 6.71
CA GLY A 154 7.76 -7.78 6.94
C GLY A 154 6.73 -7.51 8.01
N ILE A 155 7.04 -6.56 8.90
CA ILE A 155 6.11 -6.03 9.90
C ILE A 155 6.22 -4.52 9.85
N SER A 156 5.10 -3.81 9.88
CA SER A 156 5.10 -2.35 9.97
C SER A 156 3.90 -1.82 10.72
N ILE A 157 4.09 -0.67 11.34
CA ILE A 157 3.04 0.15 11.92
C ILE A 157 3.04 1.49 11.19
N LEU A 158 1.89 1.89 10.68
CA LEU A 158 1.70 3.13 9.94
C LEU A 158 0.82 4.08 10.73
N ASN A 159 1.08 5.38 10.56
CA ASN A 159 0.33 6.46 11.20
C ASN A 159 0.38 6.45 12.74
N PHE A 160 1.46 5.99 13.37
CA PHE A 160 1.59 5.95 14.82
C PHE A 160 2.99 6.33 15.30
N PRO A 161 3.14 7.37 16.14
CA PRO A 161 2.10 8.33 16.54
C PRO A 161 1.72 9.27 15.39
N SER A 162 0.58 9.93 15.54
CA SER A 162 0.17 10.97 14.61
C SER A 162 -0.45 12.17 15.32
N VAL A 163 -0.25 13.37 14.75
CA VAL A 163 -0.67 14.65 15.32
C VAL A 163 -1.36 15.47 14.25
N ASN A 164 -2.55 15.99 14.57
CA ASN A 164 -3.23 16.97 13.74
C ASN A 164 -2.58 18.34 13.96
N LEU A 165 -2.09 18.96 12.89
CA LEU A 165 -1.40 20.25 12.94
C LEU A 165 -2.37 21.43 12.80
N THR A 166 -3.51 21.22 12.17
CA THR A 166 -4.56 22.23 12.02
C THR A 166 -5.53 22.13 13.18
N VAL A 167 -5.53 23.15 14.03
CA VAL A 167 -6.34 23.19 15.24
C VAL A 167 -7.80 23.55 14.93
N ARG A 168 -8.74 22.75 15.47
CA ARG A 168 -10.13 23.07 15.73
C ARG A 168 -11.08 23.29 14.54
N ASN A 169 -11.33 22.25 13.76
CA ASN A 169 -12.69 22.07 13.25
C ASN A 169 -13.20 20.72 13.80
N GLU A 170 -14.17 20.76 14.70
CA GLU A 170 -14.81 19.56 15.27
C GLU A 170 -15.46 18.67 14.19
N GLN A 171 -15.72 19.27 13.01
CA GLN A 171 -16.26 18.59 11.85
C GLN A 171 -15.27 17.62 11.16
N PHE A 172 -13.97 17.81 11.35
CA PHE A 172 -12.90 16.94 10.83
C PHE A 172 -12.09 16.31 11.96
N LYS A 173 -12.74 15.82 12.97
CA LYS A 173 -12.12 15.03 14.03
C LYS A 173 -11.82 13.61 13.51
N GLN A 174 -11.02 13.54 12.45
CA GLN A 174 -10.45 12.27 12.00
C GLN A 174 -9.36 11.90 12.99
N THR A 175 -9.68 10.97 13.86
CA THR A 175 -8.67 10.29 14.67
C THR A 175 -7.76 9.55 13.69
N PRO A 176 -6.44 9.73 13.79
CA PRO A 176 -5.53 8.99 12.93
C PRO A 176 -5.63 7.51 13.28
N VAL A 177 -6.10 6.74 12.33
CA VAL A 177 -6.19 5.30 12.45
C VAL A 177 -4.79 4.71 12.24
N TYR A 178 -4.24 4.07 13.26
CA TYR A 178 -3.03 3.29 13.07
C TYR A 178 -3.35 2.03 12.24
N ASN A 179 -2.37 1.60 11.46
CA ASN A 179 -2.49 0.43 10.62
C ASN A 179 -1.29 -0.49 10.86
N LEU A 180 -1.54 -1.63 11.48
CA LEU A 180 -0.54 -2.66 11.71
C LEU A 180 -0.58 -3.66 10.56
N ARG A 181 0.57 -3.91 9.95
CA ARG A 181 0.73 -4.84 8.83
C ARG A 181 1.79 -5.87 9.16
N ALA A 182 1.51 -7.12 8.87
CA ALA A 182 2.46 -8.22 9.00
C ALA A 182 2.29 -9.18 7.82
N GLY A 183 3.36 -9.59 7.20
CA GLY A 183 3.26 -10.46 6.03
C GLY A 183 4.58 -11.10 5.68
N PHE A 184 4.52 -11.95 4.68
CA PHE A 184 5.70 -12.62 4.15
C PHE A 184 5.71 -12.63 2.62
N ASN A 185 6.90 -12.84 2.09
CA ASN A 185 7.19 -13.11 0.71
C ASN A 185 8.05 -14.37 0.64
N TRP A 186 7.58 -15.37 -0.05
CA TRP A 186 8.26 -16.64 -0.20
C TRP A 186 8.47 -17.00 -1.67
N ASN A 187 9.74 -17.08 -2.08
CA ASN A 187 10.10 -17.59 -3.39
C ASN A 187 10.04 -19.13 -3.36
N ILE A 188 8.90 -19.71 -3.75
CA ILE A 188 8.68 -21.16 -3.77
C ILE A 188 9.69 -21.82 -4.72
N ILE A 189 9.82 -21.25 -5.92
CA ILE A 189 10.84 -21.58 -6.94
C ILE A 189 11.36 -20.24 -7.51
N GLU A 190 12.43 -20.28 -8.28
CA GLU A 190 13.02 -19.06 -8.89
C GLU A 190 12.05 -18.28 -9.76
N SER A 191 11.09 -18.96 -10.39
CA SER A 191 10.09 -18.34 -11.25
C SER A 191 8.75 -18.07 -10.58
N CYS A 192 8.56 -18.40 -9.28
CA CYS A 192 7.26 -18.25 -8.61
C CYS A 192 7.42 -17.80 -7.18
N MET A 193 6.75 -16.71 -6.86
CA MET A 193 6.72 -16.06 -5.56
C MET A 193 5.29 -16.04 -5.01
N LEU A 194 5.14 -16.42 -3.75
CA LEU A 194 3.90 -16.28 -2.98
C LEU A 194 4.07 -15.17 -1.95
N THR A 195 3.08 -14.30 -1.83
CA THR A 195 3.02 -13.29 -0.78
C THR A 195 1.70 -13.34 -0.03
N SER A 196 1.73 -13.03 1.25
CA SER A 196 0.52 -12.84 2.05
C SER A 196 0.75 -11.77 3.10
N GLU A 197 -0.31 -11.06 3.45
CA GLU A 197 -0.29 -9.94 4.39
C GLU A 197 -1.56 -9.92 5.23
N LEU A 198 -1.38 -9.72 6.54
CA LEU A 198 -2.43 -9.44 7.51
C LEU A 198 -2.41 -7.94 7.81
N ILE A 199 -3.56 -7.32 7.79
CA ILE A 199 -3.74 -5.90 8.08
C ILE A 199 -4.74 -5.78 9.21
N CYS A 200 -4.35 -5.06 10.27
CA CYS A 200 -5.20 -4.74 11.40
C CYS A 200 -5.21 -3.23 11.61
N SER A 201 -6.37 -2.64 11.63
CA SER A 201 -6.56 -1.22 11.97
C SER A 201 -7.59 -1.08 13.08
N GLU A 202 -7.63 0.10 13.71
CA GLU A 202 -8.58 0.37 14.79
C GLU A 202 -10.04 0.33 14.33
N GLU A 203 -10.27 0.70 13.06
CA GLU A 203 -11.62 0.86 12.49
C GLU A 203 -12.06 -0.31 11.60
N SER A 204 -11.15 -1.21 11.24
CA SER A 204 -11.45 -2.30 10.32
C SER A 204 -11.16 -3.67 10.93
N PRO A 205 -11.99 -4.67 10.67
CA PRO A 205 -11.68 -6.03 11.07
C PRO A 205 -10.37 -6.50 10.39
N LEU A 206 -9.77 -7.55 10.96
CA LEU A 206 -8.58 -8.15 10.39
C LEU A 206 -8.79 -8.50 8.92
N THR A 207 -7.91 -7.96 8.07
CA THR A 207 -7.95 -8.14 6.62
C THR A 207 -6.79 -8.99 6.17
N VAL A 208 -7.06 -9.94 5.27
CA VAL A 208 -6.07 -10.83 4.67
C VAL A 208 -5.95 -10.49 3.19
N ASN A 209 -4.72 -10.26 2.75
CA ASN A 209 -4.36 -10.09 1.35
C ASN A 209 -3.40 -11.20 0.94
N MET A 210 -3.54 -11.70 -0.29
CA MET A 210 -2.67 -12.74 -0.84
C MET A 210 -2.37 -12.47 -2.30
N GLY A 211 -1.18 -12.89 -2.76
CA GLY A 211 -0.80 -12.75 -4.17
C GLY A 211 0.25 -13.77 -4.59
N VAL A 212 0.25 -14.06 -5.87
CA VAL A 212 1.25 -14.88 -6.54
C VAL A 212 1.84 -14.10 -7.70
N GLU A 213 3.15 -14.12 -7.83
CA GLU A 213 3.86 -13.57 -8.98
C GLU A 213 4.63 -14.68 -9.69
N TYR A 214 4.42 -14.81 -10.98
CA TYR A 214 5.05 -15.80 -11.83
C TYR A 214 5.89 -15.12 -12.91
N TYR A 215 7.11 -15.57 -13.09
CA TYR A 215 8.08 -15.05 -14.05
C TYR A 215 8.32 -16.10 -15.17
N PRO A 216 7.50 -16.10 -16.25
CA PRO A 216 7.75 -17.00 -17.40
C PRO A 216 9.11 -16.70 -18.08
N TYR A 217 9.52 -15.43 -18.03
CA TYR A 217 10.83 -14.96 -18.49
C TYR A 217 11.36 -13.93 -17.50
N SER A 218 12.67 -13.74 -17.44
CA SER A 218 13.31 -12.78 -16.52
C SER A 218 12.84 -11.32 -16.69
N SER A 219 12.35 -10.97 -17.88
CA SER A 219 11.84 -9.63 -18.21
C SER A 219 10.33 -9.49 -18.06
N PHE A 220 9.58 -10.57 -17.84
CA PHE A 220 8.12 -10.54 -17.84
C PHE A 220 7.54 -11.21 -16.59
N SER A 221 6.59 -10.57 -15.95
CA SER A 221 5.90 -11.11 -14.78
C SER A 221 4.39 -11.08 -14.93
N LEU A 222 3.75 -12.11 -14.43
CA LEU A 222 2.30 -12.25 -14.30
C LEU A 222 1.94 -12.27 -12.83
N ARG A 223 0.90 -11.57 -12.44
CA ARG A 223 0.43 -11.48 -11.06
C ARG A 223 -1.05 -11.81 -10.97
N ALA A 224 -1.41 -12.49 -9.90
CA ALA A 224 -2.78 -12.70 -9.49
C ALA A 224 -2.85 -12.57 -7.97
N GLY A 225 -3.93 -12.01 -7.45
CA GLY A 225 -4.09 -11.83 -6.03
C GLY A 225 -5.54 -11.73 -5.59
N LEU A 226 -5.72 -11.78 -4.28
CA LEU A 226 -7.00 -11.63 -3.60
C LEU A 226 -6.81 -10.64 -2.46
N GLN A 227 -7.60 -9.60 -2.45
CA GLN A 227 -7.58 -8.54 -1.45
C GLN A 227 -8.85 -8.58 -0.60
N ASP A 228 -8.78 -8.00 0.60
CA ASP A 228 -9.91 -7.84 1.51
C ASP A 228 -10.64 -9.15 1.80
N ASN A 229 -9.94 -10.08 2.46
CA ASN A 229 -10.51 -11.38 2.81
C ASN A 229 -11.09 -12.12 1.59
N PHE A 230 -10.35 -12.08 0.47
CA PHE A 230 -10.67 -12.75 -0.80
C PHE A 230 -11.89 -12.17 -1.56
N ARG A 231 -12.38 -11.00 -1.18
CA ARG A 231 -13.54 -10.36 -1.84
C ARG A 231 -13.20 -9.66 -3.13
N MET A 232 -11.97 -9.17 -3.26
CA MET A 232 -11.52 -8.37 -4.40
C MET A 232 -10.37 -9.06 -5.13
N PRO A 233 -10.65 -9.82 -6.21
CA PRO A 233 -9.60 -10.39 -7.04
C PRO A 233 -8.83 -9.31 -7.77
N THR A 234 -7.53 -9.56 -7.96
CA THR A 234 -6.62 -8.67 -8.67
C THR A 234 -5.82 -9.45 -9.71
N CYS A 235 -5.40 -8.77 -10.74
CA CYS A 235 -4.44 -9.29 -11.70
C CYS A 235 -3.47 -8.19 -12.14
N GLY A 236 -2.31 -8.59 -12.64
CA GLY A 236 -1.32 -7.63 -13.11
C GLY A 236 -0.28 -8.27 -14.01
N ILE A 237 0.38 -7.40 -14.77
CA ILE A 237 1.52 -7.75 -15.60
C ILE A 237 2.66 -6.77 -15.34
N GLY A 238 3.89 -7.24 -15.48
CA GLY A 238 5.08 -6.42 -15.41
C GLY A 238 6.02 -6.75 -16.55
N TYR A 239 6.67 -5.73 -17.10
CA TYR A 239 7.68 -5.86 -18.12
C TYR A 239 8.89 -5.00 -17.80
N VAL A 240 10.07 -5.60 -17.82
CA VAL A 240 11.34 -4.93 -17.58
C VAL A 240 12.10 -4.85 -18.89
N PHE A 241 12.44 -3.63 -19.28
CA PHE A 241 13.25 -3.35 -20.46
C PHE A 241 14.43 -2.44 -20.08
N SER A 242 15.63 -3.00 -20.13
CA SER A 242 16.86 -2.30 -19.75
C SER A 242 16.77 -1.75 -18.31
N ARG A 243 16.66 -0.44 -18.14
CA ARG A 243 16.55 0.26 -16.86
C ARG A 243 15.10 0.64 -16.51
N PHE A 244 14.15 0.33 -17.37
CA PHE A 244 12.75 0.69 -17.17
C PHE A 244 11.91 -0.54 -16.81
N SER A 245 10.97 -0.35 -15.90
CA SER A 245 10.00 -1.37 -15.50
C SER A 245 8.59 -0.79 -15.66
N PHE A 246 7.80 -1.42 -16.51
CA PHE A 246 6.40 -1.08 -16.78
C PHE A 246 5.49 -2.03 -16.00
N GLN A 247 4.47 -1.51 -15.37
CA GLN A 247 3.54 -2.27 -14.54
C GLN A 247 2.11 -1.89 -14.91
N LEU A 248 1.26 -2.89 -15.04
CA LEU A 248 -0.19 -2.73 -15.18
C LEU A 248 -0.87 -3.67 -14.19
N ALA A 249 -1.85 -3.18 -13.47
CA ALA A 249 -2.65 -4.02 -12.57
C ALA A 249 -4.10 -3.57 -12.55
N THR A 250 -4.99 -4.51 -12.26
CA THR A 250 -6.42 -4.27 -12.11
C THR A 250 -6.94 -5.01 -10.89
N GLN A 251 -7.78 -4.33 -10.12
CA GLN A 251 -8.54 -4.86 -9.00
C GLN A 251 -10.02 -4.81 -9.34
N PHE A 252 -10.74 -5.86 -9.01
CA PHE A 252 -12.18 -5.97 -9.25
C PHE A 252 -12.93 -5.85 -7.92
N HIS A 253 -13.62 -4.73 -7.74
CA HIS A 253 -14.48 -4.54 -6.57
C HIS A 253 -15.91 -5.01 -6.89
N PRO A 254 -16.54 -5.87 -6.06
CA PRO A 254 -17.80 -6.52 -6.39
C PRO A 254 -18.98 -5.57 -6.61
N LEU A 255 -18.94 -4.38 -6.02
CA LEU A 255 -20.03 -3.40 -6.10
C LEU A 255 -19.66 -2.13 -6.88
N LEU A 256 -18.41 -1.68 -6.80
CA LEU A 256 -17.98 -0.38 -7.31
C LEU A 256 -17.28 -0.45 -8.67
N GLY A 257 -17.00 -1.66 -9.16
CA GLY A 257 -16.35 -1.85 -10.46
C GLY A 257 -14.83 -2.03 -10.36
N THR A 258 -14.08 -1.57 -11.37
CA THR A 258 -12.65 -1.84 -11.48
C THR A 258 -11.78 -0.68 -11.05
N CYS A 259 -10.68 -0.99 -10.37
CA CYS A 259 -9.58 -0.05 -10.13
C CYS A 259 -8.39 -0.49 -10.97
N THR A 260 -7.80 0.42 -11.74
CA THR A 260 -6.66 0.15 -12.60
C THR A 260 -5.46 0.97 -12.18
N GLY A 261 -4.29 0.35 -12.13
CA GLY A 261 -3.00 0.99 -11.85
C GLY A 261 -2.05 0.85 -13.05
N LEU A 262 -1.36 1.93 -13.35
CA LEU A 262 -0.24 2.00 -14.31
C LEU A 262 0.98 2.48 -13.56
N GLY A 263 2.10 1.78 -13.68
CA GLY A 263 3.36 2.14 -13.04
C GLY A 263 4.53 2.13 -14.02
N LEU A 264 5.40 3.11 -13.87
CA LEU A 264 6.68 3.19 -14.55
C LEU A 264 7.77 3.42 -13.52
N LYS A 265 8.81 2.60 -13.53
CA LYS A 265 10.00 2.78 -12.69
C LYS A 265 11.25 2.82 -13.55
N ALA A 266 12.18 3.69 -13.21
CA ALA A 266 13.51 3.77 -13.80
C ALA A 266 14.57 3.44 -12.74
N LEU A 267 15.55 2.62 -13.10
CA LEU A 267 16.68 2.19 -12.27
C LEU A 267 17.96 2.91 -12.74
N PHE A 268 18.78 3.39 -11.81
CA PHE A 268 20.01 4.15 -12.10
C PHE A 268 21.24 3.53 -11.46
#